data_b29631e2bba6591bbd232662759bccfa
#
_entry.id   b29631e2bba6591bbd232662759bccfa
#
_cell.length_a   1.000
_cell.length_b   1.000
_cell.length_c   1.000
_cell.angle_alpha   90.00
_cell.angle_beta   90.00
_cell.angle_gamma   90.00
#
_symmetry.space_group_name_H-M   'P 1'
#
loop_
_entity.id
_entity.type
_entity.pdbx_description
1 polymer ?
#
loop_
_entity_poly.entity_id
_entity_poly.type
_entity_poly.pdbx_seq_one_letter_code
_entity_poly.pdbx_strand_id
1 'polypeptide(L)'
;MRAAVEQGLLGPDAPLVGLLDVTGIRQAAAGLRSAFEAVVAPGTPVLHAFAVKAAPLVPVLRLLREAGLGAEVASPGELALATAAGVPPEATVLDSPAKTPAELREALALGIAVNADNPQELARLDALAGQGPVRSPVGLRVNPQIGAGSIEALSTATATSKFGVALRDEGAREWVLRAYEERPWLTRLHAHTGSQGVPLSLMVRGAAELYALAEEINARVGRRQVDTLDIGGGLPVNFASEATTPTFAQYARLLREAVPGLLDGRYGLVTEFGRALLAEQGTLVARVEYAKSAGGRPVAVTHAGVQVATRTVYDPGAWPLRILAYDAKGRPKEGPAVVQDVAGPACFAGDLLAEGRALPLLEQGDYAAAPDTGAYYFAHHYGYNSLTRPGVYGFAPDGAGGVAFATVRAPQTLPELVAESGGAHADALTTLRAPGRR
;
A
#
# COMPACT_ATOMS: atom_id res chain seq x y z
N MET A 1 -9.01 18.58 13.06
CA MET A 1 -8.50 19.85 12.47
C MET A 1 -8.21 20.91 13.53
N ARG A 2 -9.21 21.43 14.23
CA ARG A 2 -9.03 22.50 15.24
C ARG A 2 -7.90 22.17 16.25
N ALA A 3 -7.91 20.99 16.86
CA ALA A 3 -6.89 20.59 17.81
C ALA A 3 -5.46 20.55 17.20
N ALA A 4 -5.31 20.19 15.92
CA ALA A 4 -4.00 20.20 15.26
C ALA A 4 -3.46 21.64 15.07
N VAL A 5 -4.34 22.59 14.79
CA VAL A 5 -4.00 24.02 14.68
C VAL A 5 -3.67 24.58 16.09
N GLU A 6 -4.53 24.33 17.08
CA GLU A 6 -4.36 24.81 18.46
C GLU A 6 -3.08 24.28 19.11
N GLN A 7 -2.65 23.04 18.77
CA GLN A 7 -1.41 22.44 19.27
C GLN A 7 -0.17 22.74 18.39
N GLY A 8 -0.30 23.58 17.37
CA GLY A 8 0.81 24.04 16.52
C GLY A 8 1.37 22.98 15.58
N LEU A 9 0.66 21.88 15.36
CA LEU A 9 1.07 20.84 14.38
C LEU A 9 0.82 21.28 12.93
N LEU A 10 -0.07 22.24 12.75
CA LEU A 10 -0.47 22.80 11.47
C LEU A 10 -0.55 24.34 11.57
N GLY A 11 0.16 25.04 10.72
CA GLY A 11 0.25 26.50 10.75
C GLY A 11 1.21 27.05 9.71
N PRO A 12 1.60 28.33 9.82
CA PRO A 12 2.54 28.94 8.86
C PRO A 12 3.90 28.22 8.76
N ASP A 13 4.43 27.73 9.89
CA ASP A 13 5.73 27.06 9.95
C ASP A 13 5.62 25.55 9.65
N ALA A 14 4.41 25.00 9.67
CA ALA A 14 4.11 23.62 9.31
C ALA A 14 2.88 23.57 8.37
N PRO A 15 3.04 24.04 7.13
CA PRO A 15 1.89 24.27 6.24
C PRO A 15 1.32 23.00 5.57
N LEU A 16 1.94 21.84 5.80
CA LEU A 16 1.55 20.55 5.23
C LEU A 16 1.78 19.43 6.25
N VAL A 17 0.75 18.64 6.53
CA VAL A 17 0.84 17.48 7.43
C VAL A 17 -0.01 16.32 6.95
N GLY A 18 0.38 15.10 7.29
CA GLY A 18 -0.45 13.90 7.24
C GLY A 18 -1.02 13.61 8.63
N LEU A 19 -2.30 13.39 8.73
CA LEU A 19 -2.99 12.98 9.96
C LEU A 19 -3.50 11.55 9.82
N LEU A 20 -3.30 10.71 10.85
CA LEU A 20 -3.74 9.31 10.90
C LEU A 20 -4.65 9.09 12.12
N ASP A 21 -5.87 8.61 11.89
CA ASP A 21 -6.78 8.17 12.94
C ASP A 21 -6.34 6.81 13.50
N VAL A 22 -5.70 6.82 14.66
CA VAL A 22 -5.20 5.61 15.34
C VAL A 22 -6.35 4.69 15.76
N THR A 23 -7.49 5.26 16.15
CA THR A 23 -8.68 4.48 16.52
C THR A 23 -9.29 3.80 15.30
N GLY A 24 -9.42 4.53 14.21
CA GLY A 24 -9.90 4.00 12.93
C GLY A 24 -9.00 2.89 12.38
N ILE A 25 -7.67 3.04 12.46
CA ILE A 25 -6.71 1.98 12.06
C ILE A 25 -6.95 0.69 12.87
N ARG A 26 -7.11 0.80 14.20
CA ARG A 26 -7.40 -0.37 15.06
C ARG A 26 -8.74 -1.02 14.69
N GLN A 27 -9.76 -0.21 14.43
CA GLN A 27 -11.08 -0.69 14.02
C GLN A 27 -11.03 -1.40 12.65
N ALA A 28 -10.31 -0.86 11.68
CA ALA A 28 -10.13 -1.47 10.36
C ALA A 28 -9.41 -2.84 10.48
N ALA A 29 -8.34 -2.91 11.29
CA ALA A 29 -7.63 -4.17 11.55
C ALA A 29 -8.52 -5.21 12.25
N ALA A 30 -9.29 -4.81 13.26
CA ALA A 30 -10.26 -5.69 13.93
C ALA A 30 -11.37 -6.14 12.96
N GLY A 31 -11.87 -5.23 12.12
CA GLY A 31 -12.90 -5.52 11.11
C GLY A 31 -12.42 -6.54 10.07
N LEU A 32 -11.16 -6.44 9.62
CA LEU A 32 -10.55 -7.43 8.73
C LEU A 32 -10.52 -8.81 9.41
N ARG A 33 -9.98 -8.90 10.60
CA ARG A 33 -9.89 -10.18 11.33
C ARG A 33 -11.27 -10.80 11.55
N SER A 34 -12.22 -10.05 12.12
CA SER A 34 -13.57 -10.52 12.37
C SER A 34 -14.30 -10.98 11.10
N ALA A 35 -14.07 -10.31 9.97
CA ALA A 35 -14.67 -10.68 8.69
C ALA A 35 -14.24 -12.08 8.24
N PHE A 36 -12.96 -12.42 8.38
CA PHE A 36 -12.45 -13.73 8.01
C PHE A 36 -12.73 -14.79 9.10
N GLU A 37 -12.61 -14.46 10.38
CA GLU A 37 -12.99 -15.33 11.49
C GLU A 37 -14.45 -15.83 11.37
N ALA A 38 -15.35 -15.01 10.84
CA ALA A 38 -16.76 -15.36 10.64
C ALA A 38 -17.00 -16.39 9.52
N VAL A 39 -16.03 -16.62 8.62
CA VAL A 39 -16.21 -17.46 7.43
C VAL A 39 -15.27 -18.66 7.36
N VAL A 40 -14.11 -18.62 8.01
CA VAL A 40 -13.17 -19.75 8.05
C VAL A 40 -13.61 -20.81 9.06
N ALA A 41 -13.25 -22.06 8.83
CA ALA A 41 -13.45 -23.12 9.80
C ALA A 41 -12.61 -22.86 11.08
N PRO A 42 -13.11 -23.23 12.28
CA PRO A 42 -12.36 -23.07 13.52
C PRO A 42 -10.97 -23.73 13.43
N GLY A 43 -9.94 -23.01 13.89
CA GLY A 43 -8.55 -23.49 13.86
C GLY A 43 -7.82 -23.34 12.52
N THR A 44 -8.47 -22.79 11.50
CA THR A 44 -7.78 -22.45 10.23
C THR A 44 -6.69 -21.40 10.48
N PRO A 45 -5.43 -21.64 10.11
CA PRO A 45 -4.40 -20.61 10.17
C PRO A 45 -4.70 -19.50 9.17
N VAL A 46 -4.85 -18.26 9.67
CA VAL A 46 -5.04 -17.08 8.81
C VAL A 46 -3.99 -16.03 9.17
N LEU A 47 -3.20 -15.62 8.18
CA LEU A 47 -2.27 -14.51 8.28
C LEU A 47 -2.79 -13.32 7.45
N HIS A 48 -3.09 -12.22 8.11
CA HIS A 48 -3.34 -10.95 7.44
C HIS A 48 -2.03 -10.17 7.39
N ALA A 49 -1.29 -10.27 6.30
CA ALA A 49 -0.04 -9.55 6.07
C ALA A 49 -0.36 -8.15 5.49
N PHE A 50 -0.07 -7.11 6.25
CA PHE A 50 -0.25 -5.74 5.76
C PHE A 50 0.74 -5.44 4.65
N ALA A 51 0.26 -4.97 3.48
CA ALA A 51 1.12 -4.56 2.38
C ALA A 51 1.88 -3.27 2.74
N VAL A 52 3.15 -3.40 3.13
CA VAL A 52 3.98 -2.29 3.66
C VAL A 52 4.05 -1.11 2.68
N LYS A 53 4.06 -1.38 1.38
CA LYS A 53 4.00 -0.37 0.31
C LYS A 53 2.83 0.61 0.42
N ALA A 54 1.77 0.28 1.14
CA ALA A 54 0.64 1.19 1.32
C ALA A 54 0.99 2.36 2.26
N ALA A 55 1.73 2.08 3.34
CA ALA A 55 2.22 3.10 4.27
C ALA A 55 3.49 2.58 5.00
N PRO A 56 4.69 2.82 4.44
CA PRO A 56 5.97 2.37 4.99
C PRO A 56 6.40 3.23 6.20
N LEU A 57 5.61 3.19 7.26
CA LEU A 57 5.78 3.99 8.48
C LEU A 57 5.88 3.05 9.69
N VAL A 58 7.05 2.98 10.32
CA VAL A 58 7.35 2.04 11.43
C VAL A 58 6.28 2.06 12.54
N PRO A 59 5.80 3.23 13.04
CA PRO A 59 4.76 3.25 14.07
C PRO A 59 3.42 2.66 13.60
N VAL A 60 3.08 2.82 12.31
CA VAL A 60 1.87 2.20 11.72
C VAL A 60 2.02 0.68 11.66
N LEU A 61 3.17 0.19 11.18
CA LEU A 61 3.47 -1.25 11.13
C LEU A 61 3.42 -1.87 12.52
N ARG A 62 3.98 -1.18 13.53
CA ARG A 62 3.92 -1.63 14.92
C ARG A 62 2.49 -1.69 15.46
N LEU A 63 1.68 -0.67 15.18
CA LEU A 63 0.27 -0.63 15.57
C LEU A 63 -0.51 -1.81 14.97
N LEU A 64 -0.29 -2.10 13.68
CA LEU A 64 -0.94 -3.23 12.98
C LEU A 64 -0.45 -4.58 13.50
N ARG A 65 0.86 -4.72 13.79
CA ARG A 65 1.40 -5.91 14.45
C ARG A 65 0.74 -6.14 15.82
N GLU A 66 0.59 -5.11 16.64
CA GLU A 66 -0.09 -5.19 17.95
C GLU A 66 -1.58 -5.55 17.79
N ALA A 67 -2.19 -5.22 16.66
CA ALA A 67 -3.53 -5.67 16.27
C ALA A 67 -3.56 -7.10 15.70
N GLY A 68 -2.43 -7.82 15.65
CA GLY A 68 -2.32 -9.21 15.20
C GLY A 68 -2.11 -9.39 13.69
N LEU A 69 -1.68 -8.35 12.98
CA LEU A 69 -1.35 -8.44 11.55
C LEU A 69 0.16 -8.67 11.35
N GLY A 70 0.50 -9.35 10.26
CA GLY A 70 1.86 -9.46 9.75
C GLY A 70 2.22 -8.38 8.74
N ALA A 71 3.26 -8.62 7.93
CA ALA A 71 3.71 -7.71 6.87
C ALA A 71 3.98 -8.45 5.55
N GLU A 72 3.48 -7.92 4.45
CA GLU A 72 3.97 -8.24 3.11
C GLU A 72 4.97 -7.15 2.71
N VAL A 73 6.16 -7.59 2.30
CA VAL A 73 7.29 -6.73 1.95
C VAL A 73 7.76 -7.03 0.53
N ALA A 74 8.11 -5.99 -0.22
CA ALA A 74 8.51 -6.10 -1.62
C ALA A 74 9.97 -5.62 -1.87
N SER A 75 10.72 -5.32 -0.82
CA SER A 75 12.09 -4.83 -0.91
C SER A 75 12.86 -4.99 0.41
N PRO A 76 14.21 -4.91 0.38
CA PRO A 76 15.01 -4.88 1.61
C PRO A 76 14.66 -3.69 2.52
N GLY A 77 14.29 -2.55 1.94
CA GLY A 77 13.85 -1.38 2.71
C GLY A 77 12.56 -1.66 3.49
N GLU A 78 11.57 -2.25 2.86
CA GLU A 78 10.32 -2.63 3.53
C GLU A 78 10.53 -3.71 4.59
N LEU A 79 11.42 -4.69 4.33
CA LEU A 79 11.81 -5.70 5.31
C LEU A 79 12.47 -5.06 6.54
N ALA A 80 13.38 -4.11 6.34
CA ALA A 80 14.00 -3.37 7.43
C ALA A 80 12.98 -2.59 8.26
N LEU A 81 11.99 -1.94 7.62
CA LEU A 81 10.91 -1.25 8.32
C LEU A 81 10.00 -2.20 9.12
N ALA A 82 9.63 -3.35 8.55
CA ALA A 82 8.84 -4.37 9.23
C ALA A 82 9.60 -4.94 10.44
N THR A 83 10.90 -5.22 10.28
CA THR A 83 11.78 -5.67 11.36
C THR A 83 11.89 -4.62 12.47
N ALA A 84 12.08 -3.35 12.13
CA ALA A 84 12.11 -2.24 13.09
C ALA A 84 10.78 -2.08 13.85
N ALA A 85 9.65 -2.39 13.22
CA ALA A 85 8.34 -2.45 13.86
C ALA A 85 8.17 -3.68 14.77
N GLY A 86 9.09 -4.64 14.72
CA GLY A 86 9.06 -5.89 15.47
C GLY A 86 8.11 -6.94 14.88
N VAL A 87 7.79 -6.87 13.59
CA VAL A 87 7.05 -7.95 12.91
C VAL A 87 7.95 -9.19 12.88
N PRO A 88 7.49 -10.35 13.40
CA PRO A 88 8.32 -11.53 13.43
C PRO A 88 8.41 -12.20 12.05
N PRO A 89 9.50 -12.96 11.78
CA PRO A 89 9.71 -13.61 10.48
C PRO A 89 8.55 -14.50 10.02
N GLU A 90 7.95 -15.26 10.94
CA GLU A 90 6.81 -16.16 10.66
C GLU A 90 5.54 -15.42 10.23
N ALA A 91 5.44 -14.11 10.51
CA ALA A 91 4.36 -13.25 10.07
C ALA A 91 4.78 -12.31 8.92
N THR A 92 5.90 -12.57 8.28
CA THR A 92 6.42 -11.77 7.17
C THR A 92 6.41 -12.58 5.87
N VAL A 93 5.94 -11.97 4.79
CA VAL A 93 5.91 -12.52 3.42
C VAL A 93 6.73 -11.61 2.51
N LEU A 94 7.68 -12.17 1.77
CA LEU A 94 8.45 -11.45 0.74
C LEU A 94 7.85 -11.74 -0.64
N ASP A 95 7.24 -10.72 -1.24
CA ASP A 95 6.61 -10.79 -2.55
C ASP A 95 7.04 -9.64 -3.45
N SER A 96 7.99 -9.90 -4.33
CA SER A 96 8.54 -8.94 -5.30
C SER A 96 8.79 -9.64 -6.63
N PRO A 97 8.60 -8.98 -7.78
CA PRO A 97 8.90 -9.58 -9.08
C PRO A 97 10.40 -9.58 -9.43
N ALA A 98 11.27 -9.02 -8.59
CA ALA A 98 12.68 -8.78 -8.93
C ALA A 98 13.63 -9.00 -7.74
N LYS A 99 13.44 -10.09 -6.98
CA LYS A 99 14.30 -10.44 -5.84
C LYS A 99 15.72 -10.81 -6.31
N THR A 100 16.72 -10.19 -5.70
CA THR A 100 18.13 -10.52 -5.93
C THR A 100 18.52 -11.81 -5.21
N PRO A 101 19.65 -12.47 -5.60
CA PRO A 101 20.17 -13.60 -4.83
C PRO A 101 20.51 -13.27 -3.38
N ALA A 102 20.85 -12.02 -3.07
CA ALA A 102 21.12 -11.59 -1.70
C ALA A 102 19.83 -11.52 -0.86
N GLU A 103 18.78 -10.93 -1.41
CA GLU A 103 17.44 -10.85 -0.78
C GLU A 103 16.86 -12.25 -0.51
N LEU A 104 16.99 -13.17 -1.49
CA LEU A 104 16.53 -14.54 -1.30
C LEU A 104 17.30 -15.27 -0.19
N ARG A 105 18.63 -15.12 -0.14
CA ARG A 105 19.44 -15.71 0.94
C ARG A 105 19.06 -15.15 2.30
N GLU A 106 18.88 -13.84 2.41
CA GLU A 106 18.47 -13.17 3.65
C GLU A 106 17.09 -13.67 4.12
N ALA A 107 16.10 -13.69 3.21
CA ALA A 107 14.75 -14.14 3.53
C ALA A 107 14.73 -15.60 4.01
N LEU A 108 15.47 -16.50 3.33
CA LEU A 108 15.58 -17.89 3.75
C LEU A 108 16.31 -18.06 5.08
N ALA A 109 17.36 -17.26 5.33
CA ALA A 109 18.09 -17.28 6.60
C ALA A 109 17.23 -16.82 7.78
N LEU A 110 16.35 -15.83 7.55
CA LEU A 110 15.42 -15.33 8.54
C LEU A 110 14.19 -16.23 8.75
N GLY A 111 13.90 -17.16 7.84
CA GLY A 111 12.72 -18.00 7.90
C GLY A 111 11.44 -17.31 7.41
N ILE A 112 11.57 -16.22 6.65
CA ILE A 112 10.45 -15.46 6.07
C ILE A 112 9.81 -16.28 4.94
N ALA A 113 8.49 -16.20 4.80
CA ALA A 113 7.80 -16.77 3.65
C ALA A 113 8.20 -16.04 2.34
N VAL A 114 8.44 -16.79 1.27
CA VAL A 114 8.87 -16.25 -0.03
C VAL A 114 7.96 -16.77 -1.13
N ASN A 115 7.38 -15.87 -1.94
CA ASN A 115 6.67 -16.23 -3.16
C ASN A 115 7.59 -15.99 -4.38
N ALA A 116 8.06 -17.05 -5.03
CA ALA A 116 8.82 -16.96 -6.29
C ALA A 116 7.90 -16.41 -7.40
N ASP A 117 8.35 -15.41 -8.13
CA ASP A 117 7.55 -14.74 -9.14
C ASP A 117 7.63 -15.40 -10.54
N ASN A 118 8.71 -16.14 -10.81
CA ASN A 118 8.98 -16.66 -12.13
C ASN A 118 9.93 -17.89 -12.09
N PRO A 119 10.07 -18.64 -13.22
CA PRO A 119 10.92 -19.82 -13.28
C PRO A 119 12.41 -19.58 -12.96
N GLN A 120 12.96 -18.43 -13.35
CA GLN A 120 14.36 -18.10 -13.10
C GLN A 120 14.62 -17.87 -11.61
N GLU A 121 13.68 -17.27 -10.92
CA GLU A 121 13.76 -17.10 -9.48
C GLU A 121 13.61 -18.43 -8.74
N LEU A 122 12.70 -19.30 -9.19
CA LEU A 122 12.57 -20.65 -8.65
C LEU A 122 13.87 -21.44 -8.79
N ALA A 123 14.58 -21.32 -9.91
CA ALA A 123 15.90 -21.94 -10.10
C ALA A 123 16.96 -21.38 -9.14
N ARG A 124 16.91 -20.10 -8.77
CA ARG A 124 17.77 -19.54 -7.71
C ARG A 124 17.48 -20.15 -6.34
N LEU A 125 16.19 -20.35 -6.03
CA LEU A 125 15.77 -21.01 -4.80
C LEU A 125 16.20 -22.49 -4.77
N ASP A 126 16.16 -23.21 -5.90
CA ASP A 126 16.72 -24.56 -6.03
C ASP A 126 18.20 -24.61 -5.65
N ALA A 127 18.99 -23.67 -6.18
CA ALA A 127 20.41 -23.59 -5.89
C ALA A 127 20.70 -23.30 -4.40
N LEU A 128 19.83 -22.55 -3.74
CA LEU A 128 19.91 -22.28 -2.29
C LEU A 128 19.42 -23.48 -1.47
N ALA A 129 18.37 -24.16 -1.89
CA ALA A 129 17.84 -25.37 -1.26
C ALA A 129 18.85 -26.54 -1.31
N GLY A 130 19.66 -26.62 -2.35
CA GLY A 130 20.74 -27.59 -2.47
C GLY A 130 21.88 -27.39 -1.46
N GLN A 131 21.96 -26.25 -0.77
CA GLN A 131 23.00 -25.94 0.23
C GLN A 131 22.56 -26.29 1.67
N GLY A 132 21.30 -26.65 1.88
CA GLY A 132 20.78 -27.01 3.21
C GLY A 132 19.24 -27.03 3.24
N PRO A 133 18.65 -27.43 4.36
CA PRO A 133 17.20 -27.52 4.47
C PRO A 133 16.54 -26.14 4.37
N VAL A 134 15.55 -26.00 3.49
CA VAL A 134 14.72 -24.82 3.37
C VAL A 134 13.72 -24.80 4.55
N ARG A 135 13.89 -23.86 5.47
CA ARG A 135 12.99 -23.67 6.62
C ARG A 135 11.90 -22.64 6.35
N SER A 136 12.15 -21.72 5.43
CA SER A 136 11.16 -20.74 4.98
C SER A 136 10.01 -21.42 4.25
N PRO A 137 8.76 -21.05 4.50
CA PRO A 137 7.67 -21.44 3.63
C PRO A 137 7.86 -20.80 2.25
N VAL A 138 7.88 -21.60 1.19
CA VAL A 138 8.08 -21.09 -0.17
C VAL A 138 6.85 -21.35 -1.02
N GLY A 139 6.43 -20.33 -1.75
CA GLY A 139 5.34 -20.36 -2.70
C GLY A 139 5.78 -19.99 -4.11
N LEU A 140 4.89 -20.23 -5.05
CA LEU A 140 4.99 -19.74 -6.42
C LEU A 140 3.84 -18.78 -6.70
N ARG A 141 4.17 -17.59 -7.19
CA ARG A 141 3.18 -16.63 -7.68
C ARG A 141 2.72 -17.03 -9.06
N VAL A 142 1.42 -17.10 -9.24
CA VAL A 142 0.79 -17.37 -10.54
C VAL A 142 -0.08 -16.20 -10.96
N ASN A 143 -0.16 -15.99 -12.28
CA ASN A 143 -1.10 -15.07 -12.90
C ASN A 143 -2.21 -15.89 -13.56
N PRO A 144 -3.44 -15.88 -13.04
CA PRO A 144 -4.56 -16.63 -13.63
C PRO A 144 -5.09 -16.02 -14.93
N GLN A 145 -4.60 -14.86 -15.35
CA GLN A 145 -4.96 -14.15 -16.59
C GLN A 145 -6.48 -14.02 -16.79
N ILE A 146 -7.18 -13.56 -15.75
CA ILE A 146 -8.65 -13.50 -15.69
C ILE A 146 -9.22 -12.14 -16.11
N GLY A 147 -8.38 -11.16 -16.39
CA GLY A 147 -8.77 -9.84 -16.87
C GLY A 147 -8.35 -8.68 -15.99
N ALA A 148 -8.90 -7.50 -16.28
CA ALA A 148 -8.58 -6.24 -15.61
C ALA A 148 -9.80 -5.64 -14.90
N GLY A 149 -9.54 -4.78 -13.91
CA GLY A 149 -10.51 -3.83 -13.36
C GLY A 149 -10.57 -2.53 -14.17
N SER A 150 -11.24 -1.52 -13.66
CA SER A 150 -11.40 -0.21 -14.32
C SER A 150 -10.09 0.59 -14.42
N ILE A 151 -9.10 0.30 -13.58
CA ILE A 151 -7.76 0.89 -13.64
C ILE A 151 -6.79 -0.21 -14.08
N GLU A 152 -6.48 -0.27 -15.38
CA GLU A 152 -5.68 -1.34 -15.97
C GLU A 152 -4.28 -1.45 -15.33
N ALA A 153 -3.61 -0.32 -15.09
CA ALA A 153 -2.29 -0.26 -14.46
C ALA A 153 -2.23 -0.89 -13.05
N LEU A 154 -3.38 -1.08 -12.39
CA LEU A 154 -3.48 -1.73 -11.07
C LEU A 154 -4.01 -3.16 -11.14
N SER A 155 -4.25 -3.67 -12.32
CA SER A 155 -4.73 -5.04 -12.54
C SER A 155 -3.54 -5.95 -12.79
N THR A 156 -3.29 -6.88 -11.88
CA THR A 156 -2.13 -7.78 -11.93
C THR A 156 -2.45 -9.16 -12.52
N ALA A 157 -3.72 -9.44 -12.77
CA ALA A 157 -4.19 -10.68 -13.39
C ALA A 157 -4.59 -10.51 -14.86
N THR A 158 -3.97 -9.58 -15.57
CA THR A 158 -4.16 -9.35 -17.01
C THR A 158 -3.36 -10.34 -17.86
N ALA A 159 -3.68 -10.43 -19.14
CA ALA A 159 -2.97 -11.33 -20.07
C ALA A 159 -1.46 -11.04 -20.16
N THR A 160 -1.05 -9.77 -20.00
CA THR A 160 0.33 -9.29 -20.18
C THR A 160 0.95 -8.73 -18.91
N SER A 161 0.43 -9.10 -17.74
CA SER A 161 1.00 -8.68 -16.47
C SER A 161 2.43 -9.20 -16.29
N LYS A 162 3.32 -8.36 -15.76
CA LYS A 162 4.71 -8.75 -15.44
C LYS A 162 4.83 -9.70 -14.25
N PHE A 163 3.75 -9.93 -13.51
CA PHE A 163 3.75 -10.67 -12.26
C PHE A 163 3.33 -12.13 -12.44
N GLY A 164 4.08 -13.03 -11.83
CA GLY A 164 3.74 -14.44 -11.70
C GLY A 164 3.81 -15.24 -13.00
N VAL A 165 3.68 -16.56 -12.87
CA VAL A 165 3.63 -17.47 -14.03
C VAL A 165 2.26 -17.36 -14.70
N ALA A 166 2.22 -16.97 -15.96
CA ALA A 166 1.02 -16.75 -16.75
C ALA A 166 0.36 -18.11 -17.11
N LEU A 167 -0.70 -18.51 -16.38
CA LEU A 167 -1.25 -19.87 -16.42
C LEU A 167 -1.88 -20.27 -17.75
N ARG A 168 -2.28 -19.30 -18.58
CA ARG A 168 -2.91 -19.57 -19.90
C ARG A 168 -1.92 -19.57 -21.05
N ASP A 169 -0.65 -19.26 -20.81
CA ASP A 169 0.40 -19.41 -21.80
C ASP A 169 0.66 -20.89 -22.06
N GLU A 170 1.04 -21.22 -23.30
CA GLU A 170 1.30 -22.60 -23.71
C GLU A 170 2.29 -23.31 -22.79
N GLY A 171 1.90 -24.44 -22.25
CA GLY A 171 2.73 -25.27 -21.35
C GLY A 171 2.94 -24.73 -19.93
N ALA A 172 2.53 -23.49 -19.61
CA ALA A 172 2.79 -22.87 -18.32
C ALA A 172 2.11 -23.60 -17.15
N ARG A 173 0.84 -23.99 -17.31
CA ARG A 173 0.14 -24.75 -16.27
C ARG A 173 0.80 -26.09 -15.98
N GLU A 174 1.18 -26.83 -17.00
CA GLU A 174 1.89 -28.10 -16.86
C GLU A 174 3.29 -27.90 -16.23
N TRP A 175 3.97 -26.80 -16.56
CA TRP A 175 5.21 -26.45 -15.91
C TRP A 175 5.03 -26.21 -14.41
N VAL A 176 3.96 -25.51 -14.00
CA VAL A 176 3.64 -25.29 -12.58
C VAL A 176 3.43 -26.63 -11.87
N LEU A 177 2.63 -27.53 -12.43
CA LEU A 177 2.38 -28.86 -11.84
C LEU A 177 3.70 -29.62 -11.61
N ARG A 178 4.56 -29.69 -12.64
CA ARG A 178 5.89 -30.32 -12.50
C ARG A 178 6.77 -29.62 -11.48
N ALA A 179 6.72 -28.29 -11.39
CA ALA A 179 7.51 -27.55 -10.41
C ALA A 179 7.22 -28.02 -8.97
N TYR A 180 5.97 -28.31 -8.65
CA TYR A 180 5.58 -28.85 -7.33
C TYR A 180 5.91 -30.35 -7.18
N GLU A 181 5.80 -31.17 -8.23
CA GLU A 181 6.21 -32.57 -8.20
C GLU A 181 7.70 -32.71 -7.88
N GLU A 182 8.54 -31.89 -8.49
CA GLU A 182 9.99 -31.93 -8.35
C GLU A 182 10.50 -31.32 -7.03
N ARG A 183 9.68 -30.47 -6.35
CA ARG A 183 10.09 -29.66 -5.20
C ARG A 183 9.18 -29.85 -4.00
N PRO A 184 9.41 -30.88 -3.16
CA PRO A 184 8.58 -31.13 -1.96
C PRO A 184 8.55 -29.96 -0.96
N TRP A 185 9.52 -29.06 -1.02
CA TRP A 185 9.60 -27.87 -0.18
C TRP A 185 8.76 -26.68 -0.69
N LEU A 186 8.19 -26.77 -1.89
CA LEU A 186 7.27 -25.77 -2.44
C LEU A 186 5.86 -26.06 -1.92
N THR A 187 5.42 -25.32 -0.90
CA THR A 187 4.20 -25.65 -0.12
C THR A 187 3.12 -24.57 -0.16
N ARG A 188 3.41 -23.42 -0.77
CA ARG A 188 2.47 -22.32 -0.90
C ARG A 188 2.15 -22.01 -2.35
N LEU A 189 1.00 -21.39 -2.57
CA LEU A 189 0.61 -20.87 -3.87
C LEU A 189 0.04 -19.46 -3.68
N HIS A 190 0.48 -18.52 -4.53
CA HIS A 190 0.08 -17.11 -4.43
C HIS A 190 -0.49 -16.58 -5.74
N ALA A 191 -1.55 -15.79 -5.64
CA ALA A 191 -2.06 -14.95 -6.73
C ALA A 191 -2.59 -13.62 -6.19
N HIS A 192 -2.28 -12.53 -6.89
CA HIS A 192 -2.82 -11.20 -6.60
C HIS A 192 -3.58 -10.70 -7.82
N THR A 193 -4.87 -10.41 -7.68
CA THR A 193 -5.74 -10.06 -8.81
C THR A 193 -5.57 -8.60 -9.25
N GLY A 194 -5.32 -7.73 -8.31
CA GLY A 194 -5.15 -6.29 -8.56
C GLY A 194 -5.49 -5.45 -7.34
N SER A 195 -5.72 -4.14 -7.56
CA SER A 195 -5.96 -3.19 -6.48
C SER A 195 -7.20 -2.34 -6.79
N GLN A 196 -7.11 -1.00 -6.63
CA GLN A 196 -8.23 -0.08 -6.88
C GLN A 196 -8.85 -0.30 -8.26
N GLY A 197 -10.19 -0.27 -8.33
CA GLY A 197 -10.93 -0.48 -9.57
C GLY A 197 -11.21 -1.95 -9.93
N VAL A 198 -10.70 -2.92 -9.15
CA VAL A 198 -11.01 -4.35 -9.33
C VAL A 198 -12.32 -4.68 -8.61
N PRO A 199 -13.35 -5.23 -9.30
CA PRO A 199 -14.60 -5.62 -8.66
C PRO A 199 -14.40 -6.87 -7.78
N LEU A 200 -15.19 -7.00 -6.71
CA LEU A 200 -15.12 -8.16 -5.80
C LEU A 200 -15.29 -9.50 -6.53
N SER A 201 -16.15 -9.55 -7.55
CA SER A 201 -16.35 -10.76 -8.38
C SER A 201 -15.08 -11.23 -9.09
N LEU A 202 -14.22 -10.29 -9.51
CA LEU A 202 -12.94 -10.62 -10.13
C LEU A 202 -11.92 -11.10 -9.09
N MET A 203 -11.89 -10.48 -7.91
CA MET A 203 -11.05 -10.94 -6.79
C MET A 203 -11.42 -12.35 -6.35
N VAL A 204 -12.72 -12.64 -6.19
CA VAL A 204 -13.24 -13.97 -5.86
C VAL A 204 -12.88 -15.00 -6.94
N ARG A 205 -12.98 -14.63 -8.22
CA ARG A 205 -12.59 -15.51 -9.33
C ARG A 205 -11.09 -15.82 -9.31
N GLY A 206 -10.24 -14.83 -8.96
CA GLY A 206 -8.80 -15.06 -8.78
C GLY A 206 -8.50 -16.06 -7.67
N ALA A 207 -9.19 -15.96 -6.53
CA ALA A 207 -9.07 -16.90 -5.44
C ALA A 207 -9.60 -18.30 -5.81
N ALA A 208 -10.66 -18.39 -6.63
CA ALA A 208 -11.19 -19.66 -7.12
C ALA A 208 -10.21 -20.38 -8.06
N GLU A 209 -9.58 -19.66 -8.98
CA GLU A 209 -8.56 -20.21 -9.89
C GLU A 209 -7.34 -20.70 -9.09
N LEU A 210 -6.92 -19.94 -8.08
CA LEU A 210 -5.83 -20.33 -7.19
C LEU A 210 -6.15 -21.61 -6.42
N TYR A 211 -7.34 -21.69 -5.83
CA TYR A 211 -7.83 -22.87 -5.11
C TYR A 211 -7.90 -24.10 -6.04
N ALA A 212 -8.46 -23.96 -7.23
CA ALA A 212 -8.56 -25.04 -8.20
C ALA A 212 -7.17 -25.57 -8.61
N LEU A 213 -6.20 -24.67 -8.80
CA LEU A 213 -4.83 -25.08 -9.11
C LEU A 213 -4.17 -25.80 -7.92
N ALA A 214 -4.40 -25.38 -6.69
CA ALA A 214 -3.89 -26.07 -5.51
C ALA A 214 -4.45 -27.49 -5.37
N GLU A 215 -5.75 -27.69 -5.61
CA GLU A 215 -6.37 -29.01 -5.63
C GLU A 215 -5.76 -29.92 -6.73
N GLU A 216 -5.53 -29.36 -7.92
CA GLU A 216 -4.89 -30.08 -9.03
C GLU A 216 -3.45 -30.49 -8.70
N ILE A 217 -2.66 -29.57 -8.11
CA ILE A 217 -1.29 -29.85 -7.66
C ILE A 217 -1.31 -30.99 -6.61
N ASN A 218 -2.15 -30.88 -5.60
CA ASN A 218 -2.23 -31.87 -4.53
C ASN A 218 -2.70 -33.24 -5.03
N ALA A 219 -3.65 -33.27 -5.97
CA ALA A 219 -4.08 -34.49 -6.61
C ALA A 219 -2.96 -35.12 -7.45
N ARG A 220 -2.25 -34.32 -8.24
CA ARG A 220 -1.13 -34.76 -9.07
C ARG A 220 0.03 -35.35 -8.27
N VAL A 221 0.38 -34.70 -7.16
CA VAL A 221 1.44 -35.15 -6.25
C VAL A 221 1.01 -36.32 -5.36
N GLY A 222 -0.29 -36.58 -5.24
CA GLY A 222 -0.85 -37.66 -4.41
C GLY A 222 -0.77 -37.41 -2.91
N ARG A 223 -0.54 -36.17 -2.49
CA ARG A 223 -0.53 -35.72 -1.09
C ARG A 223 -0.88 -34.25 -1.00
N ARG A 224 -1.25 -33.78 0.19
CA ARG A 224 -1.42 -32.35 0.48
C ARG A 224 -0.03 -31.69 0.59
N GLN A 225 0.51 -31.23 -0.51
CA GLN A 225 1.78 -30.51 -0.59
C GLN A 225 1.56 -28.99 -0.50
N VAL A 226 0.65 -28.45 -1.32
CA VAL A 226 0.18 -27.08 -1.11
C VAL A 226 -0.72 -27.08 0.10
N ASP A 227 -0.30 -26.41 1.15
CA ASP A 227 -0.99 -26.31 2.43
C ASP A 227 -1.45 -24.89 2.75
N THR A 228 -0.94 -23.88 2.05
CA THR A 228 -1.24 -22.47 2.28
C THR A 228 -1.51 -21.75 0.96
N LEU A 229 -2.60 -20.99 0.92
CA LEU A 229 -3.00 -20.16 -0.21
C LEU A 229 -2.93 -18.68 0.16
N ASP A 230 -2.12 -17.95 -0.60
CA ASP A 230 -2.02 -16.50 -0.49
C ASP A 230 -2.86 -15.87 -1.59
N ILE A 231 -3.98 -15.28 -1.22
CA ILE A 231 -4.94 -14.68 -2.15
C ILE A 231 -4.67 -13.21 -2.44
N GLY A 232 -3.54 -12.69 -1.93
CA GLY A 232 -3.16 -11.29 -2.08
C GLY A 232 -4.10 -10.33 -1.35
N GLY A 233 -4.14 -9.10 -1.82
CA GLY A 233 -4.99 -8.05 -1.28
C GLY A 233 -5.89 -7.44 -2.35
N GLY A 234 -5.95 -6.09 -2.36
CA GLY A 234 -6.55 -5.35 -3.46
C GLY A 234 -7.97 -4.89 -3.25
N LEU A 235 -8.55 -5.06 -2.04
CA LEU A 235 -9.88 -4.50 -1.75
C LEU A 235 -9.89 -3.00 -2.07
N PRO A 236 -10.77 -2.55 -3.01
CA PRO A 236 -10.85 -1.14 -3.37
C PRO A 236 -11.47 -0.29 -2.27
N VAL A 237 -11.25 1.02 -2.34
CA VAL A 237 -11.77 2.02 -1.41
C VAL A 237 -12.66 3.00 -2.18
N ASN A 238 -13.72 3.47 -1.54
CA ASN A 238 -14.60 4.49 -2.08
C ASN A 238 -14.01 5.89 -1.82
N PHE A 239 -13.46 6.51 -2.86
CA PHE A 239 -12.98 7.90 -2.78
C PHE A 239 -14.05 8.95 -3.06
N ALA A 240 -15.29 8.54 -3.41
CA ALA A 240 -16.34 9.46 -3.80
C ALA A 240 -17.17 9.99 -2.61
N SER A 241 -17.22 9.23 -1.50
CA SER A 241 -18.03 9.58 -0.32
C SER A 241 -17.40 9.03 0.96
N GLU A 242 -18.05 9.27 2.09
CA GLU A 242 -17.64 8.72 3.41
C GLU A 242 -18.08 7.27 3.65
N ALA A 243 -18.78 6.67 2.69
CA ALA A 243 -19.25 5.29 2.85
C ALA A 243 -18.10 4.30 2.65
N THR A 244 -17.80 3.51 3.68
CA THR A 244 -16.82 2.41 3.60
C THR A 244 -17.42 1.26 2.79
N THR A 245 -17.08 1.20 1.50
CA THR A 245 -17.55 0.17 0.57
C THR A 245 -16.55 -0.03 -0.57
N PRO A 246 -16.28 -1.30 -0.98
CA PRO A 246 -16.74 -2.54 -0.37
C PRO A 246 -16.07 -2.83 0.98
N THR A 247 -16.69 -3.66 1.81
CA THR A 247 -16.15 -4.05 3.13
C THR A 247 -15.43 -5.41 3.08
N PHE A 248 -14.54 -5.64 4.06
CA PHE A 248 -13.93 -6.97 4.27
C PHE A 248 -14.98 -8.08 4.47
N ALA A 249 -16.06 -7.78 5.19
CA ALA A 249 -17.15 -8.73 5.42
C ALA A 249 -17.90 -9.11 4.14
N GLN A 250 -18.11 -8.17 3.22
CA GLN A 250 -18.68 -8.46 1.91
C GLN A 250 -17.77 -9.39 1.10
N TYR A 251 -16.47 -9.10 1.05
CA TYR A 251 -15.50 -9.92 0.33
C TYR A 251 -15.40 -11.34 0.93
N ALA A 252 -15.24 -11.46 2.25
CA ALA A 252 -15.13 -12.74 2.94
C ALA A 252 -16.38 -13.61 2.73
N ARG A 253 -17.59 -13.02 2.78
CA ARG A 253 -18.85 -13.73 2.48
C ARG A 253 -18.88 -14.26 1.05
N LEU A 254 -18.52 -13.43 0.06
CA LEU A 254 -18.48 -13.85 -1.34
C LEU A 254 -17.45 -14.96 -1.59
N LEU A 255 -16.32 -14.93 -0.91
CA LEU A 255 -15.34 -16.02 -0.94
C LEU A 255 -15.96 -17.31 -0.41
N ARG A 256 -16.67 -17.26 0.73
CA ARG A 256 -17.32 -18.44 1.31
C ARG A 256 -18.41 -19.02 0.40
N GLU A 257 -19.17 -18.17 -0.26
CA GLU A 257 -20.22 -18.59 -1.19
C GLU A 257 -19.64 -19.26 -2.46
N ALA A 258 -18.56 -18.68 -3.01
CA ALA A 258 -18.01 -19.14 -4.29
C ALA A 258 -16.92 -20.22 -4.15
N VAL A 259 -16.15 -20.20 -3.06
CA VAL A 259 -14.98 -21.09 -2.86
C VAL A 259 -14.97 -21.65 -1.44
N PRO A 260 -16.00 -22.39 -1.01
CA PRO A 260 -16.10 -22.87 0.38
C PRO A 260 -14.91 -23.74 0.80
N GLY A 261 -14.33 -24.52 -0.11
CA GLY A 261 -13.16 -25.36 0.15
C GLY A 261 -11.86 -24.60 0.45
N LEU A 262 -11.78 -23.31 0.13
CA LEU A 262 -10.67 -22.43 0.54
C LEU A 262 -10.71 -22.16 2.06
N LEU A 263 -11.89 -22.21 2.67
CA LEU A 263 -12.16 -21.73 4.04
C LEU A 263 -12.56 -22.86 5.00
N ASP A 264 -12.49 -24.12 4.57
CA ASP A 264 -12.92 -25.30 5.32
C ASP A 264 -11.88 -25.89 6.29
N GLY A 265 -10.73 -25.20 6.43
CA GLY A 265 -9.63 -25.60 7.32
C GLY A 265 -8.59 -26.51 6.68
N ARG A 266 -8.75 -26.90 5.41
CA ARG A 266 -7.74 -27.68 4.69
C ARG A 266 -6.51 -26.87 4.32
N TYR A 267 -6.66 -25.59 4.13
CA TYR A 267 -5.59 -24.66 3.75
C TYR A 267 -5.40 -23.58 4.81
N GLY A 268 -4.14 -23.23 5.08
CA GLY A 268 -3.83 -21.93 5.67
C GLY A 268 -4.12 -20.82 4.64
N LEU A 269 -4.55 -19.66 5.11
CA LEU A 269 -4.91 -18.52 4.30
C LEU A 269 -3.99 -17.34 4.59
N VAL A 270 -3.47 -16.69 3.54
CA VAL A 270 -2.77 -15.41 3.63
C VAL A 270 -3.55 -14.37 2.85
N THR A 271 -3.65 -13.17 3.39
CA THR A 271 -4.19 -11.98 2.71
C THR A 271 -3.23 -10.81 2.82
N GLU A 272 -3.17 -9.94 1.80
CA GLU A 272 -2.20 -8.84 1.68
C GLU A 272 -2.89 -7.48 1.53
N PHE A 273 -3.85 -7.18 2.39
CA PHE A 273 -4.55 -5.89 2.32
C PHE A 273 -3.64 -4.74 2.77
N GLY A 274 -3.67 -3.65 2.03
CA GLY A 274 -2.96 -2.41 2.35
C GLY A 274 -3.92 -1.22 2.34
N ARG A 275 -4.38 -0.83 1.15
CA ARG A 275 -5.23 0.36 0.95
C ARG A 275 -6.46 0.39 1.85
N ALA A 276 -7.24 -0.67 1.86
CA ALA A 276 -8.50 -0.75 2.61
C ALA A 276 -8.33 -0.69 4.13
N LEU A 277 -7.12 -0.91 4.66
CA LEU A 277 -6.83 -0.76 6.08
C LEU A 277 -6.55 0.69 6.48
N LEU A 278 -5.98 1.50 5.57
CA LEU A 278 -5.42 2.79 5.96
C LEU A 278 -5.95 4.00 5.18
N ALA A 279 -6.43 3.84 3.95
CA ALA A 279 -6.79 4.99 3.13
C ALA A 279 -7.77 5.93 3.83
N GLU A 280 -8.90 5.42 4.29
CA GLU A 280 -9.95 6.17 4.97
C GLU A 280 -9.52 6.69 6.37
N GLN A 281 -8.42 6.16 6.92
CA GLN A 281 -7.90 6.51 8.24
C GLN A 281 -6.88 7.64 8.18
N GLY A 282 -6.60 8.20 7.00
CA GLY A 282 -5.63 9.27 6.83
C GLY A 282 -6.19 10.48 6.10
N THR A 283 -5.73 11.65 6.51
CA THR A 283 -6.09 12.94 5.90
C THR A 283 -4.84 13.75 5.66
N LEU A 284 -4.59 14.13 4.41
CA LEU A 284 -3.61 15.14 4.05
C LEU A 284 -4.22 16.52 4.28
N VAL A 285 -3.47 17.39 4.97
CA VAL A 285 -3.94 18.75 5.25
C VAL A 285 -2.90 19.76 4.85
N ALA A 286 -3.30 20.73 4.04
CA ALA A 286 -2.44 21.82 3.59
C ALA A 286 -3.04 23.18 3.88
N ARG A 287 -2.17 24.11 4.33
CA ARG A 287 -2.52 25.52 4.48
C ARG A 287 -2.57 26.19 3.11
N VAL A 288 -3.55 27.04 2.90
CA VAL A 288 -3.63 27.95 1.75
C VAL A 288 -2.63 29.09 1.96
N GLU A 289 -1.56 29.09 1.19
CA GLU A 289 -0.54 30.14 1.28
C GLU A 289 -0.97 31.38 0.55
N TYR A 290 -1.56 31.21 -0.64
CA TYR A 290 -2.10 32.30 -1.44
C TYR A 290 -3.44 31.95 -2.04
N ALA A 291 -4.34 32.93 -2.10
CA ALA A 291 -5.59 32.88 -2.87
C ALA A 291 -5.53 33.94 -3.98
N LYS A 292 -5.78 33.54 -5.20
CA LYS A 292 -5.75 34.41 -6.37
C LYS A 292 -6.84 34.03 -7.37
N SER A 293 -6.97 34.78 -8.45
CA SER A 293 -7.84 34.44 -9.59
C SER A 293 -7.01 34.28 -10.85
N ALA A 294 -7.33 33.28 -11.67
CA ALA A 294 -6.77 33.07 -13.00
C ALA A 294 -7.89 32.76 -13.99
N GLY A 295 -8.03 33.57 -15.05
CA GLY A 295 -9.11 33.38 -16.03
C GLY A 295 -10.52 33.49 -15.43
N GLY A 296 -10.70 34.25 -14.35
CA GLY A 296 -11.96 34.39 -13.64
C GLY A 296 -12.28 33.26 -12.65
N ARG A 297 -11.45 32.22 -12.53
CA ARG A 297 -11.58 31.14 -11.58
C ARG A 297 -10.70 31.39 -10.36
N PRO A 298 -11.22 31.28 -9.12
CA PRO A 298 -10.40 31.30 -7.92
C PRO A 298 -9.45 30.10 -7.86
N VAL A 299 -8.23 30.34 -7.38
CA VAL A 299 -7.18 29.33 -7.19
C VAL A 299 -6.60 29.48 -5.79
N ALA A 300 -6.74 28.43 -4.98
CA ALA A 300 -6.08 28.31 -3.68
C ALA A 300 -4.71 27.59 -3.89
N VAL A 301 -3.61 28.30 -3.72
CA VAL A 301 -2.26 27.76 -3.79
C VAL A 301 -1.87 27.25 -2.40
N THR A 302 -1.57 25.97 -2.31
CA THR A 302 -1.27 25.28 -1.04
C THR A 302 0.13 24.65 -1.10
N HIS A 303 0.53 24.00 0.01
CA HIS A 303 1.74 23.19 0.06
C HIS A 303 1.51 21.69 -0.24
N ALA A 304 0.28 21.28 -0.60
CA ALA A 304 -0.01 19.92 -1.06
C ALA A 304 -0.11 19.88 -2.60
N GLY A 305 0.69 19.05 -3.21
CA GLY A 305 0.72 18.84 -4.65
C GLY A 305 1.34 17.50 -5.00
N VAL A 306 2.05 17.46 -6.11
CA VAL A 306 2.63 16.23 -6.66
C VAL A 306 3.56 15.49 -5.69
N GLN A 307 4.23 16.19 -4.78
CA GLN A 307 5.17 15.58 -3.84
C GLN A 307 4.50 14.63 -2.82
N VAL A 308 3.20 14.77 -2.58
CA VAL A 308 2.42 13.95 -1.65
C VAL A 308 1.18 13.31 -2.27
N ALA A 309 0.77 13.75 -3.46
CA ALA A 309 -0.41 13.27 -4.18
C ALA A 309 -0.08 12.98 -5.67
N THR A 310 1.06 12.35 -5.93
CA THR A 310 1.61 12.08 -7.26
C THR A 310 0.57 11.47 -8.20
N ARG A 311 -0.17 10.46 -7.72
CA ARG A 311 -1.19 9.77 -8.53
C ARG A 311 -2.33 10.70 -8.94
N THR A 312 -2.85 11.47 -7.99
CA THR A 312 -3.93 12.42 -8.24
C THR A 312 -3.51 13.50 -9.23
N VAL A 313 -2.29 14.03 -9.10
CA VAL A 313 -1.79 15.08 -9.97
C VAL A 313 -1.55 14.60 -11.41
N TYR A 314 -0.98 13.40 -11.59
CA TYR A 314 -0.70 12.86 -12.93
C TYR A 314 -1.88 12.13 -13.58
N ASP A 315 -2.81 11.62 -12.79
CA ASP A 315 -3.98 10.89 -13.28
C ASP A 315 -5.22 11.21 -12.42
N PRO A 316 -5.71 12.47 -12.48
CA PRO A 316 -6.82 12.91 -11.63
C PRO A 316 -8.15 12.18 -11.93
N GLY A 317 -8.29 11.66 -13.15
CA GLY A 317 -9.48 10.89 -13.54
C GLY A 317 -9.58 9.55 -12.80
N ALA A 318 -8.47 8.83 -12.65
CA ALA A 318 -8.43 7.56 -11.93
C ALA A 318 -8.30 7.75 -10.41
N TRP A 319 -7.77 8.88 -9.95
CA TRP A 319 -7.46 9.16 -8.54
C TRP A 319 -8.04 10.49 -8.04
N PRO A 320 -9.35 10.70 -8.16
CA PRO A 320 -9.96 11.91 -7.63
C PRO A 320 -9.88 11.90 -6.10
N LEU A 321 -9.53 13.04 -5.50
CA LEU A 321 -9.62 13.26 -4.05
C LEU A 321 -10.81 14.14 -3.72
N ARG A 322 -11.49 13.84 -2.63
CA ARG A 322 -12.39 14.78 -1.98
C ARG A 322 -11.57 15.91 -1.36
N ILE A 323 -12.09 17.11 -1.37
CA ILE A 323 -11.48 18.24 -0.68
C ILE A 323 -12.50 18.81 0.30
N LEU A 324 -12.07 19.03 1.53
CA LEU A 324 -12.82 19.69 2.59
C LEU A 324 -12.16 21.03 2.91
N ALA A 325 -12.97 22.07 3.02
CA ALA A 325 -12.49 23.42 3.34
C ALA A 325 -12.62 23.68 4.85
N TYR A 326 -11.56 24.22 5.45
CA TYR A 326 -11.54 24.66 6.85
C TYR A 326 -11.02 26.09 6.95
N ASP A 327 -11.52 26.85 7.92
CA ASP A 327 -11.04 28.19 8.21
C ASP A 327 -9.63 28.18 8.88
N ALA A 328 -9.03 29.35 9.03
CA ALA A 328 -7.71 29.52 9.65
C ALA A 328 -7.62 29.03 11.11
N LYS A 329 -8.74 28.69 11.76
CA LYS A 329 -8.83 28.10 13.11
C LYS A 329 -9.09 26.59 13.05
N GLY A 330 -9.09 25.98 11.86
CA GLY A 330 -9.33 24.55 11.66
C GLY A 330 -10.79 24.12 11.88
N ARG A 331 -11.76 25.04 11.79
CA ARG A 331 -13.20 24.76 11.82
C ARG A 331 -13.70 24.55 10.39
N PRO A 332 -14.69 23.67 10.14
CA PRO A 332 -15.31 23.57 8.83
C PRO A 332 -15.69 24.97 8.29
N LYS A 333 -15.28 25.26 7.06
CA LYS A 333 -15.57 26.55 6.45
C LYS A 333 -17.00 26.56 5.94
N GLU A 334 -17.75 27.55 6.32
CA GLU A 334 -19.14 27.80 5.89
C GLU A 334 -19.16 28.82 4.74
N GLY A 335 -20.21 28.80 3.94
CA GLY A 335 -20.45 29.75 2.85
C GLY A 335 -20.96 29.09 1.58
N PRO A 336 -21.30 29.90 0.56
CA PRO A 336 -21.74 29.38 -0.73
C PRO A 336 -20.60 28.62 -1.41
N ALA A 337 -20.96 27.55 -2.11
CA ALA A 337 -20.01 26.82 -2.91
C ALA A 337 -19.59 27.65 -4.14
N VAL A 338 -18.26 27.80 -4.32
CA VAL A 338 -17.66 28.49 -5.45
C VAL A 338 -16.77 27.49 -6.18
N VAL A 339 -16.88 27.43 -7.50
CA VAL A 339 -16.01 26.58 -8.32
C VAL A 339 -14.59 27.15 -8.32
N GLN A 340 -13.64 26.39 -7.78
CA GLN A 340 -12.26 26.81 -7.58
C GLN A 340 -11.28 25.67 -7.77
N ASP A 341 -10.01 25.97 -7.96
CA ASP A 341 -8.91 25.04 -8.05
C ASP A 341 -8.09 25.03 -6.76
N VAL A 342 -7.56 23.85 -6.39
CA VAL A 342 -6.59 23.71 -5.31
C VAL A 342 -5.26 23.27 -5.92
N ALA A 343 -4.30 24.19 -5.93
CA ALA A 343 -3.00 24.01 -6.56
C ALA A 343 -1.91 23.67 -5.55
N GLY A 344 -0.93 22.91 -5.98
CA GLY A 344 0.28 22.59 -5.22
C GLY A 344 1.43 23.59 -5.46
N PRO A 345 2.59 23.37 -4.79
CA PRO A 345 3.74 24.28 -4.82
C PRO A 345 4.72 23.99 -5.96
N ALA A 346 4.55 22.92 -6.74
CA ALA A 346 5.55 22.48 -7.69
C ALA A 346 5.57 23.33 -8.97
N CYS A 347 6.78 23.49 -9.55
CA CYS A 347 7.01 24.35 -10.69
C CYS A 347 6.59 23.73 -12.04
N PHE A 348 5.34 23.24 -12.14
CA PHE A 348 4.70 22.88 -13.40
C PHE A 348 3.18 23.11 -13.31
N ALA A 349 2.56 23.45 -14.44
CA ALA A 349 1.18 23.92 -14.48
C ALA A 349 0.15 22.87 -14.05
N GLY A 350 0.47 21.59 -14.16
CA GLY A 350 -0.39 20.47 -13.80
C GLY A 350 -0.37 20.11 -12.31
N ASP A 351 0.35 20.84 -11.46
CA ASP A 351 0.37 20.58 -10.02
C ASP A 351 -0.93 21.05 -9.34
N LEU A 352 -2.00 20.34 -9.65
CA LEU A 352 -3.34 20.58 -9.13
C LEU A 352 -3.77 19.38 -8.27
N LEU A 353 -4.00 19.62 -6.98
CA LEU A 353 -4.59 18.64 -6.09
C LEU A 353 -6.07 18.39 -6.42
N ALA A 354 -6.76 19.44 -6.86
CA ALA A 354 -8.14 19.37 -7.33
C ALA A 354 -8.43 20.51 -8.31
N GLU A 355 -9.16 20.22 -9.37
CA GLU A 355 -9.59 21.17 -10.38
C GLU A 355 -11.11 21.31 -10.38
N GLY A 356 -11.58 22.56 -10.52
CA GLY A 356 -13.00 22.88 -10.67
C GLY A 356 -13.91 22.40 -9.54
N ARG A 357 -13.44 22.44 -8.29
CA ARG A 357 -14.22 21.95 -7.14
C ARG A 357 -15.16 23.00 -6.59
N ALA A 358 -16.41 22.60 -6.40
CA ALA A 358 -17.42 23.43 -5.73
C ALA A 358 -17.26 23.31 -4.21
N LEU A 359 -16.63 24.32 -3.58
CA LEU A 359 -16.30 24.37 -2.15
C LEU A 359 -16.60 25.79 -1.63
N PRO A 360 -16.80 26.01 -0.31
CA PRO A 360 -16.68 27.34 0.27
C PRO A 360 -15.35 27.98 -0.14
N LEU A 361 -15.38 29.25 -0.53
CA LEU A 361 -14.20 29.94 -1.08
C LEU A 361 -13.05 29.89 -0.08
N LEU A 362 -11.94 29.26 -0.51
CA LEU A 362 -10.71 29.20 0.26
C LEU A 362 -9.95 30.51 0.16
N GLU A 363 -9.53 31.04 1.32
CA GLU A 363 -8.78 32.29 1.46
C GLU A 363 -7.39 32.01 2.05
N GLN A 364 -6.49 32.99 1.97
CA GLN A 364 -5.18 32.90 2.58
C GLN A 364 -5.28 32.58 4.09
N GLY A 365 -4.57 31.56 4.53
CA GLY A 365 -4.58 31.10 5.92
C GLY A 365 -5.58 29.99 6.22
N ASP A 366 -6.54 29.73 5.35
CA ASP A 366 -7.43 28.58 5.44
C ASP A 366 -6.71 27.25 5.22
N TYR A 367 -7.42 26.15 5.36
CA TYR A 367 -6.87 24.82 5.11
C TYR A 367 -7.73 24.03 4.13
N ALA A 368 -7.04 23.38 3.16
CA ALA A 368 -7.60 22.35 2.31
C ALA A 368 -7.22 20.98 2.88
N ALA A 369 -8.20 20.15 3.17
CA ALA A 369 -7.98 18.80 3.66
C ALA A 369 -8.45 17.78 2.63
N ALA A 370 -7.59 16.79 2.31
CA ALA A 370 -7.91 15.66 1.46
C ALA A 370 -8.02 14.39 2.30
N PRO A 371 -9.24 13.91 2.64
CA PRO A 371 -9.44 12.64 3.31
C PRO A 371 -9.03 11.46 2.40
N ASP A 372 -9.07 10.24 2.94
CA ASP A 372 -8.78 8.98 2.27
C ASP A 372 -7.33 8.86 1.75
N THR A 373 -6.41 9.60 2.36
CA THR A 373 -4.99 9.68 1.97
C THR A 373 -4.04 8.91 2.88
N GLY A 374 -4.54 8.04 3.76
CA GLY A 374 -3.73 7.24 4.68
C GLY A 374 -2.87 6.18 4.01
N ALA A 375 -3.15 5.84 2.74
CA ALA A 375 -2.40 4.87 1.96
C ALA A 375 -1.98 5.45 0.61
N TYR A 376 -0.70 5.31 0.25
CA TYR A 376 -0.11 5.71 -1.05
C TYR A 376 -0.10 7.22 -1.34
N TYR A 377 -0.21 8.08 -0.36
CA TYR A 377 -0.16 9.54 -0.48
C TYR A 377 0.99 10.12 0.36
N PHE A 378 0.73 10.80 1.45
CA PHE A 378 1.77 11.43 2.28
C PHE A 378 2.79 10.43 2.89
N ALA A 379 2.47 9.15 2.91
CA ALA A 379 3.41 8.10 3.29
C ALA A 379 4.51 7.91 2.23
N HIS A 380 4.21 8.20 0.96
CA HIS A 380 5.14 8.22 -0.17
C HIS A 380 5.50 9.65 -0.52
N HIS A 381 6.74 9.86 -0.94
CA HIS A 381 7.21 11.19 -1.30
C HIS A 381 7.82 11.18 -2.70
N TYR A 382 7.41 12.14 -3.53
CA TYR A 382 8.01 12.41 -4.81
C TYR A 382 8.89 13.67 -4.71
N GLY A 383 10.19 13.52 -4.87
CA GLY A 383 11.20 14.56 -4.62
C GLY A 383 11.27 15.71 -5.62
N TYR A 384 10.17 16.04 -6.32
CA TYR A 384 10.14 17.14 -7.29
C TYR A 384 10.36 18.49 -6.60
N ASN A 385 11.13 19.38 -7.22
CA ASN A 385 11.57 20.67 -6.68
C ASN A 385 12.31 20.59 -5.32
N SER A 386 12.80 19.42 -4.94
CA SER A 386 13.40 19.18 -3.60
C SER A 386 12.51 19.60 -2.43
N LEU A 387 11.19 19.49 -2.61
CA LEU A 387 10.23 19.73 -1.55
C LEU A 387 10.44 18.68 -0.46
N THR A 388 10.44 19.12 0.81
CA THR A 388 10.68 18.22 1.97
C THR A 388 9.47 17.35 2.27
N ARG A 389 9.71 16.15 2.82
CA ARG A 389 8.64 15.28 3.32
C ARG A 389 7.93 15.93 4.50
N PRO A 390 6.58 16.00 4.51
CA PRO A 390 5.82 16.56 5.62
C PRO A 390 5.89 15.68 6.86
N GLY A 391 5.61 16.27 8.02
CA GLY A 391 5.31 15.55 9.25
C GLY A 391 4.05 14.69 9.12
N VAL A 392 4.06 13.55 9.80
CA VAL A 392 2.89 12.67 9.92
C VAL A 392 2.60 12.45 11.39
N TYR A 393 1.36 12.66 11.79
CA TYR A 393 0.92 12.58 13.18
C TYR A 393 -0.29 11.64 13.29
N GLY A 394 -0.19 10.71 14.25
CA GLY A 394 -1.33 9.90 14.67
C GLY A 394 -2.15 10.67 15.69
N PHE A 395 -3.47 10.56 15.65
CA PHE A 395 -4.36 11.17 16.63
C PHE A 395 -5.36 10.16 17.19
N ALA A 396 -5.76 10.39 18.44
CA ALA A 396 -6.82 9.65 19.11
C ALA A 396 -7.49 10.54 20.15
N PRO A 397 -8.73 10.23 20.60
CA PRO A 397 -9.33 10.85 21.79
C PRO A 397 -8.43 10.70 23.01
N ASP A 398 -8.27 11.75 23.81
CA ASP A 398 -7.44 11.76 25.01
C ASP A 398 -8.15 11.27 26.28
N GLY A 399 -9.43 10.90 26.17
CA GLY A 399 -10.27 10.47 27.28
C GLY A 399 -10.85 11.61 28.14
N ALA A 400 -10.37 12.84 27.97
CA ALA A 400 -10.84 14.04 28.66
C ALA A 400 -11.71 14.97 27.77
N GLY A 401 -12.12 14.48 26.59
CA GLY A 401 -12.89 15.22 25.60
C GLY A 401 -12.05 16.02 24.60
N GLY A 402 -10.74 15.87 24.64
CA GLY A 402 -9.76 16.42 23.71
C GLY A 402 -9.20 15.40 22.73
N VAL A 403 -8.13 15.80 22.05
CA VAL A 403 -7.39 14.97 21.06
C VAL A 403 -5.92 14.97 21.40
N ALA A 404 -5.36 13.79 21.63
CA ALA A 404 -3.93 13.56 21.75
C ALA A 404 -3.31 13.29 20.37
N PHE A 405 -2.09 13.78 20.17
CA PHE A 405 -1.29 13.53 18.96
C PHE A 405 0.03 12.84 19.32
N ALA A 406 0.48 11.98 18.40
CA ALA A 406 1.80 11.35 18.47
C ALA A 406 2.51 11.51 17.13
N THR A 407 3.82 11.79 17.16
CA THR A 407 4.63 11.86 15.94
C THR A 407 4.83 10.45 15.37
N VAL A 408 4.32 10.22 14.16
CA VAL A 408 4.53 9.00 13.39
C VAL A 408 5.81 9.12 12.55
N ARG A 409 6.00 10.27 11.91
CA ARG A 409 7.21 10.65 11.18
C ARG A 409 7.43 12.15 11.32
N ALA A 410 8.60 12.56 11.79
CA ALA A 410 8.98 13.97 11.80
C ALA A 410 9.06 14.54 10.37
N PRO A 411 8.82 15.85 10.18
CA PRO A 411 9.09 16.48 8.90
C PRO A 411 10.58 16.37 8.55
N GLN A 412 10.90 16.18 7.26
CA GLN A 412 12.29 16.12 6.79
C GLN A 412 12.96 17.47 6.97
N THR A 413 14.15 17.45 7.53
CA THR A 413 14.99 18.64 7.68
C THR A 413 15.80 18.95 6.42
N LEU A 414 16.19 20.21 6.22
CA LEU A 414 17.07 20.58 5.09
C LEU A 414 18.45 19.89 5.16
N PRO A 415 19.10 19.70 6.33
CA PRO A 415 20.33 18.91 6.40
C PRO A 415 20.16 17.46 5.93
N GLU A 416 19.04 16.78 6.27
CA GLU A 416 18.75 15.43 5.76
C GLU A 416 18.59 15.43 4.23
N LEU A 417 17.88 16.41 3.68
CA LEU A 417 17.73 16.56 2.22
C LEU A 417 19.10 16.75 1.54
N VAL A 418 19.96 17.61 2.09
CA VAL A 418 21.32 17.84 1.57
C VAL A 418 22.14 16.55 1.66
N ALA A 419 22.07 15.81 2.76
CA ALA A 419 22.79 14.55 2.92
C ALA A 419 22.33 13.49 1.90
N GLU A 420 21.03 13.31 1.71
CA GLU A 420 20.44 12.40 0.72
C GLU A 420 20.82 12.82 -0.73
N SER A 421 21.05 14.11 -0.96
CA SER A 421 21.44 14.67 -2.26
C SER A 421 22.95 14.67 -2.52
N GLY A 422 23.72 13.94 -1.72
CA GLY A 422 25.17 13.82 -1.91
C GLY A 422 26.00 14.96 -1.33
N GLY A 423 25.51 15.67 -0.32
CA GLY A 423 26.21 16.80 0.30
C GLY A 423 27.63 16.48 0.75
N ALA A 424 27.88 15.24 1.24
CA ALA A 424 29.22 14.76 1.61
C ALA A 424 30.18 14.58 0.40
N HIS A 425 29.67 14.63 -0.81
CA HIS A 425 30.40 14.39 -2.06
C HIS A 425 30.40 15.64 -2.98
N ALA A 426 30.24 16.84 -2.44
CA ALA A 426 30.09 18.08 -3.20
C ALA A 426 31.17 18.27 -4.28
N ASP A 427 32.41 17.91 -4.00
CA ASP A 427 33.57 18.06 -4.91
C ASP A 427 33.78 16.87 -5.87
N ALA A 428 32.97 15.79 -5.76
CA ALA A 428 33.23 14.55 -6.48
C ALA A 428 33.36 14.72 -8.00
N LEU A 429 32.53 15.55 -8.62
CA LEU A 429 32.56 15.78 -10.06
C LEU A 429 33.61 16.81 -10.47
N THR A 430 33.94 17.75 -9.61
CA THR A 430 34.97 18.82 -9.91
C THR A 430 36.39 18.28 -9.88
N THR A 431 36.61 17.17 -9.17
CA THR A 431 37.90 16.45 -9.08
C THR A 431 38.15 15.52 -10.28
N LEU A 432 37.11 15.18 -11.07
CA LEU A 432 37.26 14.40 -12.28
C LEU A 432 37.99 15.22 -13.36
N ARG A 433 39.20 14.78 -13.72
CA ARG A 433 39.95 15.41 -14.86
C ARG A 433 39.29 14.92 -16.15
N ALA A 434 38.91 15.89 -17.03
CA ALA A 434 38.58 15.54 -18.40
C ALA A 434 39.78 14.82 -19.06
N PRO A 435 39.56 13.75 -19.83
CA PRO A 435 40.65 13.15 -20.60
C PRO A 435 41.22 14.26 -21.49
N GLY A 436 42.55 14.52 -21.36
CA GLY A 436 43.21 15.54 -22.12
C GLY A 436 42.93 15.37 -23.62
N ARG A 437 42.46 16.42 -24.29
CA ARG A 437 42.44 16.42 -25.75
C ARG A 437 43.89 16.26 -26.17
N ARG A 438 44.23 15.11 -26.76
CA ARG A 438 45.49 14.93 -27.51
C ARG A 438 45.39 15.68 -28.85
#